data_aa012c5600e933cdbd617883aadde351
#
_entry.id   aa012c5600e933cdbd617883aadde351
#
_cell.length_a   1.000
_cell.length_b   1.000
_cell.length_c   1.000
_cell.angle_alpha   90.00
_cell.angle_beta   90.00
_cell.angle_gamma   90.00
#
_symmetry.space_group_name_H-M   'P 1'
#
loop_
_entity.id
_entity.type
_entity.pdbx_description
1 polymer ?
#
loop_
_entity_poly.entity_id
_entity_poly.type
_entity_poly.pdbx_seq_one_letter_code
_entity_poly.pdbx_strand_id
1 'polypeptide(L)'
;MIKKLRNIAIIAHVDHGKTTLVDKMLQQSGTLNDRSYTIERVMDSNELEKERGITIFAKNTAINWHDYRINIVDTPGHSDFGGEVERVMSMVDSVLLLVDAIDGPMPQTRFVTKKAFSHNLKPIVVINKIDRPGSRPEWVINQVFDLFVNLGATDEQLDFPIIYTSALNGVAGLEYDNMYNDMTPLFESIVKYVDAPKIETNGLFQMQISQLDYNSYVGVIGIGRIKRGSVKKNQPVIILDKDGNRRNGKVGQILSYMGLQRIEVLLAEAGDIIAITGLGKLNISDTICDPAKIEALPPLIIDEPTVSMFFGVNTSPFCGREGKYITSRQILDRLNKELVHNVALRVEESDDSDTFCVSGRGELHLSVLIENMRREGFEIAVSRPKVIFRMVNGIKQEPFELLTVDIEEQHQGQVMKAIGIRKGEICDMFPDSKGRIRLNYIIPSRGLLGFRTDFLTITSGTGLLHSTFSHYDNVLPGKIGHRQYGVLISNGQGKTVAYALYSLQDRGRLFLGHGTEVYQGQIIGIHNRSNDLTVNCLISKKLTNIRASGTDEDTHLIPIIKMSLEQALEFINDDELVEVTPKSIRLRKRYLTETERKRANR
;
A
#
# COMPACT_ATOMS: atom_id res chain seq x y z
N MET A 1 -5.03 30.22 -25.48
CA MET A 1 -5.98 30.71 -24.45
C MET A 1 -5.68 29.92 -23.19
N ILE A 2 -5.28 30.56 -22.09
CA ILE A 2 -4.98 29.92 -20.81
C ILE A 2 -6.30 29.37 -20.29
N LYS A 3 -6.42 28.04 -20.17
CA LYS A 3 -7.61 27.44 -19.57
C LYS A 3 -7.57 27.72 -18.07
N LYS A 4 -8.72 28.03 -17.48
CA LYS A 4 -8.86 28.17 -16.03
C LYS A 4 -8.55 26.82 -15.39
N LEU A 5 -7.56 26.75 -14.50
CA LEU A 5 -7.10 25.52 -13.88
C LEU A 5 -7.85 25.24 -12.57
N ARG A 6 -8.06 23.94 -12.28
CA ARG A 6 -8.46 23.40 -10.99
C ARG A 6 -7.62 22.15 -10.70
N ASN A 7 -6.98 22.07 -9.56
CA ASN A 7 -6.18 20.93 -9.16
C ASN A 7 -6.83 20.25 -7.95
N ILE A 8 -7.26 19.03 -8.12
CA ILE A 8 -7.95 18.26 -7.07
C ILE A 8 -7.27 16.92 -6.84
N ALA A 9 -7.27 16.46 -5.59
CA ALA A 9 -6.99 15.07 -5.26
C ALA A 9 -8.29 14.36 -4.90
N ILE A 10 -8.44 13.11 -5.31
CA ILE A 10 -9.57 12.27 -4.90
C ILE A 10 -9.10 11.33 -3.80
N ILE A 11 -9.72 11.44 -2.65
CA ILE A 11 -9.43 10.65 -1.46
C ILE A 11 -10.65 9.84 -1.06
N ALA A 12 -10.44 8.56 -0.75
CA ALA A 12 -11.50 7.64 -0.37
C ALA A 12 -10.96 6.48 0.45
N HIS A 13 -11.84 5.82 1.18
CA HIS A 13 -11.55 4.47 1.67
C HIS A 13 -11.61 3.45 0.51
N VAL A 14 -10.96 2.30 0.70
CA VAL A 14 -11.06 1.16 -0.22
C VAL A 14 -12.55 0.81 -0.41
N ASP A 15 -12.94 0.45 -1.62
CA ASP A 15 -14.30 0.08 -2.00
C ASP A 15 -15.37 1.19 -1.91
N HIS A 16 -15.05 2.45 -1.57
CA HIS A 16 -16.00 3.56 -1.63
C HIS A 16 -16.36 4.01 -3.04
N GLY A 17 -15.73 3.43 -4.08
CA GLY A 17 -16.05 3.68 -5.48
C GLY A 17 -15.21 4.77 -6.15
N LYS A 18 -13.99 5.04 -5.64
CA LYS A 18 -13.07 6.05 -6.17
C LYS A 18 -12.76 5.85 -7.65
N THR A 19 -12.28 4.67 -8.03
CA THR A 19 -11.94 4.34 -9.44
C THR A 19 -13.15 4.48 -10.35
N THR A 20 -14.31 3.98 -9.90
CA THR A 20 -15.58 4.08 -10.66
C THR A 20 -15.99 5.54 -10.88
N LEU A 21 -15.85 6.40 -9.86
CA LEU A 21 -16.16 7.82 -9.98
C LEU A 21 -15.25 8.49 -11.01
N VAL A 22 -13.94 8.26 -10.93
CA VAL A 22 -12.96 8.84 -11.87
C VAL A 22 -13.23 8.36 -13.30
N ASP A 23 -13.51 7.07 -13.48
CA ASP A 23 -13.87 6.52 -14.80
C ASP A 23 -15.09 7.22 -15.40
N LYS A 24 -16.14 7.45 -14.58
CA LYS A 24 -17.34 8.17 -15.03
C LYS A 24 -17.06 9.65 -15.35
N MET A 25 -16.23 10.30 -14.53
CA MET A 25 -15.80 11.68 -14.82
C MET A 25 -15.03 11.76 -16.15
N LEU A 26 -14.12 10.83 -16.41
CA LEU A 26 -13.38 10.75 -17.69
C LEU A 26 -14.30 10.50 -18.88
N GLN A 27 -15.27 9.62 -18.74
CA GLN A 27 -16.26 9.31 -19.79
C GLN A 27 -17.12 10.53 -20.11
N GLN A 28 -17.75 11.14 -19.10
CA GLN A 28 -18.74 12.20 -19.31
C GLN A 28 -18.12 13.56 -19.64
N SER A 29 -16.84 13.78 -19.32
CA SER A 29 -16.12 14.96 -19.77
C SER A 29 -15.75 14.94 -21.28
N GLY A 30 -16.04 13.84 -21.98
CA GLY A 30 -15.68 13.68 -23.40
C GLY A 30 -14.17 13.54 -23.63
N THR A 31 -13.39 13.28 -22.57
CA THR A 31 -11.92 13.19 -22.65
C THR A 31 -11.46 11.83 -23.20
N LEU A 32 -12.25 10.78 -23.05
CA LEU A 32 -11.99 9.46 -23.61
C LEU A 32 -12.67 9.30 -24.97
N ASN A 33 -11.95 8.73 -25.95
CA ASN A 33 -12.51 8.40 -27.26
C ASN A 33 -13.45 7.19 -27.18
N ASP A 34 -14.46 7.12 -28.05
CA ASP A 34 -15.49 6.07 -28.11
C ASP A 34 -14.97 4.62 -28.08
N ARG A 35 -13.75 4.37 -28.53
CA ARG A 35 -13.14 3.01 -28.53
C ARG A 35 -12.64 2.53 -27.15
N SER A 36 -12.54 3.42 -26.16
CA SER A 36 -12.07 3.10 -24.80
C SER A 36 -13.21 2.85 -23.80
N TYR A 37 -14.48 2.95 -24.24
CA TYR A 37 -15.68 2.76 -23.39
C TYR A 37 -15.85 1.35 -22.80
N THR A 38 -15.11 0.35 -23.31
CA THR A 38 -15.28 -1.06 -22.86
C THR A 38 -14.32 -1.48 -21.75
N ILE A 39 -13.40 -0.61 -21.32
CA ILE A 39 -12.42 -0.94 -20.28
C ILE A 39 -12.92 -0.40 -18.95
N GLU A 40 -13.41 -1.27 -18.07
CA GLU A 40 -13.68 -0.94 -16.69
C GLU A 40 -12.36 -0.77 -15.91
N ARG A 41 -12.34 0.13 -14.93
CA ARG A 41 -11.16 0.45 -14.09
C ARG A 41 -9.96 0.94 -14.90
N VAL A 42 -10.22 1.94 -15.74
CA VAL A 42 -9.21 2.52 -16.63
C VAL A 42 -8.01 3.10 -15.87
N MET A 43 -8.23 3.61 -14.66
CA MET A 43 -7.16 4.12 -13.79
C MET A 43 -6.31 3.02 -13.15
N ASP A 44 -6.84 1.83 -12.89
CA ASP A 44 -6.10 0.74 -12.29
C ASP A 44 -5.30 -0.03 -13.36
N SER A 45 -4.21 0.55 -13.84
CA SER A 45 -3.37 -0.05 -14.88
C SER A 45 -2.47 -1.18 -14.37
N ASN A 46 -2.21 -1.24 -13.07
CA ASN A 46 -1.38 -2.27 -12.46
C ASN A 46 -2.24 -3.51 -12.10
N GLU A 47 -1.78 -4.69 -12.50
CA GLU A 47 -2.47 -5.96 -12.19
C GLU A 47 -2.67 -6.18 -10.69
N LEU A 48 -1.68 -5.80 -9.87
CA LEU A 48 -1.77 -5.90 -8.41
C LEU A 48 -2.85 -4.99 -7.81
N GLU A 49 -3.04 -3.78 -8.34
CA GLU A 49 -4.11 -2.88 -7.93
C GLU A 49 -5.48 -3.48 -8.24
N LYS A 50 -5.63 -4.07 -9.43
CA LYS A 50 -6.88 -4.76 -9.85
C LYS A 50 -7.19 -5.96 -8.99
N GLU A 51 -6.19 -6.80 -8.71
CA GLU A 51 -6.36 -8.01 -7.89
C GLU A 51 -6.68 -7.68 -6.43
N ARG A 52 -6.06 -6.64 -5.88
CA ARG A 52 -6.23 -6.25 -4.47
C ARG A 52 -7.37 -5.26 -4.23
N GLY A 53 -7.89 -4.64 -5.29
CA GLY A 53 -8.92 -3.61 -5.22
C GLY A 53 -8.46 -2.31 -4.55
N ILE A 54 -7.14 -2.05 -4.46
CA ILE A 54 -6.57 -0.86 -3.81
C ILE A 54 -5.70 -0.06 -4.77
N THR A 55 -5.72 1.25 -4.66
CA THR A 55 -4.75 2.13 -5.33
C THR A 55 -3.43 2.10 -4.56
N ILE A 56 -2.34 1.76 -5.23
CA ILE A 56 -0.99 1.69 -4.66
C ILE A 56 -0.19 2.94 -5.01
N PHE A 57 -0.22 3.35 -6.28
CA PHE A 57 0.49 4.51 -6.79
C PHE A 57 -0.45 5.65 -7.13
N ALA A 58 -0.04 6.87 -6.80
CA ALA A 58 -0.76 8.06 -7.21
C ALA A 58 -0.67 8.25 -8.73
N LYS A 59 -1.80 8.53 -9.36
CA LYS A 59 -1.90 8.73 -10.80
C LYS A 59 -2.44 10.10 -11.11
N ASN A 60 -1.86 10.74 -12.14
CA ASN A 60 -2.28 12.05 -12.59
C ASN A 60 -3.10 11.91 -13.87
N THR A 61 -4.24 12.56 -13.91
CA THR A 61 -5.08 12.70 -15.09
C THR A 61 -5.63 14.12 -15.18
N ALA A 62 -6.14 14.50 -16.33
CA ALA A 62 -6.79 15.79 -16.51
C ALA A 62 -8.00 15.64 -17.42
N ILE A 63 -9.04 16.40 -17.12
CA ILE A 63 -10.25 16.51 -17.93
C ILE A 63 -10.48 17.97 -18.32
N ASN A 64 -11.18 18.17 -19.43
CA ASN A 64 -11.68 19.48 -19.81
C ASN A 64 -13.17 19.57 -19.52
N TRP A 65 -13.59 20.63 -18.84
CA TRP A 65 -14.99 20.94 -18.60
C TRP A 65 -15.24 22.41 -18.99
N HIS A 66 -15.93 22.63 -20.07
CA HIS A 66 -16.07 23.96 -20.68
C HIS A 66 -14.70 24.67 -20.85
N ASP A 67 -14.54 25.87 -20.29
CA ASP A 67 -13.29 26.64 -20.30
C ASP A 67 -12.28 26.23 -19.24
N TYR A 68 -12.62 25.23 -18.41
CA TYR A 68 -11.78 24.78 -17.32
C TYR A 68 -11.02 23.53 -17.71
N ARG A 69 -9.81 23.44 -17.17
CA ARG A 69 -9.04 22.23 -17.10
C ARG A 69 -8.96 21.78 -15.63
N ILE A 70 -9.42 20.59 -15.36
CA ILE A 70 -9.42 20.00 -14.04
C ILE A 70 -8.36 18.91 -14.03
N ASN A 71 -7.25 19.16 -13.31
CA ASN A 71 -6.26 18.14 -13.02
C ASN A 71 -6.74 17.32 -11.82
N ILE A 72 -6.75 16.01 -11.97
CA ILE A 72 -7.20 15.05 -10.96
C ILE A 72 -6.01 14.18 -10.60
N VAL A 73 -5.68 14.15 -9.32
CA VAL A 73 -4.65 13.25 -8.78
C VAL A 73 -5.35 12.17 -7.96
N ASP A 74 -5.27 10.94 -8.43
CA ASP A 74 -5.76 9.77 -7.70
C ASP A 74 -4.79 9.42 -6.58
N THR A 75 -5.26 9.24 -5.35
CA THR A 75 -4.42 8.99 -4.18
C THR A 75 -4.63 7.61 -3.60
N PRO A 76 -3.54 6.94 -3.13
CA PRO A 76 -3.70 5.74 -2.33
C PRO A 76 -4.45 6.05 -1.03
N GLY A 77 -5.32 5.12 -0.62
CA GLY A 77 -6.06 5.23 0.64
C GLY A 77 -5.32 4.65 1.85
N HIS A 78 -4.38 3.72 1.63
CA HIS A 78 -3.74 2.96 2.70
C HIS A 78 -2.61 3.75 3.37
N SER A 79 -2.49 3.66 4.70
CA SER A 79 -1.48 4.37 5.51
C SER A 79 -0.04 4.03 5.14
N ASP A 80 0.23 2.80 4.67
CA ASP A 80 1.55 2.36 4.24
C ASP A 80 2.09 3.17 3.04
N PHE A 81 1.18 3.80 2.27
CA PHE A 81 1.51 4.70 1.16
C PHE A 81 1.40 6.18 1.53
N GLY A 82 1.48 6.51 2.82
CA GLY A 82 1.36 7.88 3.33
C GLY A 82 2.33 8.88 2.70
N GLY A 83 3.53 8.45 2.31
CA GLY A 83 4.48 9.28 1.58
C GLY A 83 3.99 9.70 0.19
N GLU A 84 3.22 8.85 -0.50
CA GLU A 84 2.56 9.21 -1.77
C GLU A 84 1.47 10.26 -1.52
N VAL A 85 0.65 10.06 -0.49
CA VAL A 85 -0.43 10.98 -0.12
C VAL A 85 0.12 12.38 0.16
N GLU A 86 1.18 12.50 0.96
CA GLU A 86 1.83 13.77 1.31
C GLU A 86 2.28 14.55 0.06
N ARG A 87 2.90 13.84 -0.88
CA ARG A 87 3.38 14.43 -2.14
C ARG A 87 2.24 14.91 -3.02
N VAL A 88 1.15 14.15 -3.09
CA VAL A 88 -0.05 14.55 -3.83
C VAL A 88 -0.66 15.81 -3.25
N MET A 89 -0.81 15.88 -1.91
CA MET A 89 -1.40 17.04 -1.25
C MET A 89 -0.61 18.34 -1.52
N SER A 90 0.70 18.26 -1.77
CA SER A 90 1.52 19.44 -2.14
C SER A 90 1.23 19.99 -3.54
N MET A 91 0.60 19.20 -4.42
CA MET A 91 0.33 19.57 -5.82
C MET A 91 -1.07 20.10 -6.08
N VAL A 92 -2.02 19.88 -5.16
CA VAL A 92 -3.44 20.19 -5.36
C VAL A 92 -3.90 21.41 -4.57
N ASP A 93 -5.08 21.93 -4.89
CA ASP A 93 -5.68 23.09 -4.24
C ASP A 93 -6.90 22.72 -3.40
N SER A 94 -7.49 21.54 -3.62
CA SER A 94 -8.64 20.99 -2.87
C SER A 94 -8.67 19.48 -2.95
N VAL A 95 -9.50 18.85 -2.11
CA VAL A 95 -9.70 17.41 -2.09
C VAL A 95 -11.17 17.06 -2.27
N LEU A 96 -11.46 16.05 -3.11
CA LEU A 96 -12.75 15.38 -3.14
C LEU A 96 -12.72 14.22 -2.16
N LEU A 97 -13.44 14.35 -1.06
CA LEU A 97 -13.58 13.29 -0.06
C LEU A 97 -14.79 12.42 -0.41
N LEU A 98 -14.51 11.23 -0.93
CA LEU A 98 -15.53 10.27 -1.31
C LEU A 98 -15.87 9.36 -0.12
N VAL A 99 -17.14 9.34 0.26
CA VAL A 99 -17.66 8.55 1.39
C VAL A 99 -18.83 7.70 0.93
N ASP A 100 -18.86 6.43 1.34
CA ASP A 100 -19.98 5.53 1.08
C ASP A 100 -21.21 5.94 1.91
N ALA A 101 -22.39 6.00 1.29
CA ALA A 101 -23.65 6.40 1.92
C ALA A 101 -24.15 5.40 3.00
N ILE A 102 -23.59 4.19 3.06
CA ILE A 102 -23.94 3.17 4.04
C ILE A 102 -22.93 3.12 5.16
N ASP A 103 -21.63 3.02 4.81
CA ASP A 103 -20.54 2.76 5.76
C ASP A 103 -20.07 4.03 6.48
N GLY A 104 -20.24 5.19 5.83
CA GLY A 104 -19.74 6.46 6.36
C GLY A 104 -18.21 6.60 6.32
N PRO A 105 -17.64 7.55 7.08
CA PRO A 105 -16.20 7.77 7.10
C PRO A 105 -15.48 6.63 7.83
N MET A 106 -14.58 5.95 7.10
CA MET A 106 -13.82 4.81 7.56
C MET A 106 -12.40 5.24 8.03
N PRO A 107 -11.63 4.39 8.73
CA PRO A 107 -10.34 4.78 9.30
C PRO A 107 -9.32 5.36 8.30
N GLN A 108 -9.26 4.84 7.07
CA GLN A 108 -8.38 5.40 6.03
C GLN A 108 -8.79 6.81 5.62
N THR A 109 -10.10 7.09 5.58
CA THR A 109 -10.65 8.43 5.36
C THR A 109 -10.07 9.41 6.37
N ARG A 110 -10.04 9.03 7.67
CA ARG A 110 -9.48 9.86 8.75
C ARG A 110 -8.00 10.20 8.51
N PHE A 111 -7.20 9.21 8.13
CA PHE A 111 -5.77 9.40 7.88
C PHE A 111 -5.51 10.40 6.73
N VAL A 112 -6.15 10.18 5.58
CA VAL A 112 -5.91 11.02 4.40
C VAL A 112 -6.49 12.43 4.60
N THR A 113 -7.65 12.56 5.26
CA THR A 113 -8.24 13.86 5.61
C THR A 113 -7.34 14.66 6.56
N LYS A 114 -6.74 14.01 7.58
CA LYS A 114 -5.76 14.65 8.47
C LYS A 114 -4.59 15.24 7.69
N LYS A 115 -4.07 14.50 6.70
CA LYS A 115 -3.00 14.97 5.83
C LYS A 115 -3.45 16.13 4.94
N ALA A 116 -4.66 16.09 4.37
CA ALA A 116 -5.22 17.20 3.60
C ALA A 116 -5.35 18.48 4.45
N PHE A 117 -5.82 18.36 5.68
CA PHE A 117 -5.95 19.51 6.59
C PHE A 117 -4.62 20.10 7.01
N SER A 118 -3.57 19.30 7.19
CA SER A 118 -2.22 19.82 7.47
C SER A 118 -1.65 20.65 6.31
N HIS A 119 -2.16 20.47 5.09
CA HIS A 119 -1.85 21.31 3.92
C HIS A 119 -2.86 22.44 3.70
N ASN A 120 -3.77 22.69 4.66
CA ASN A 120 -4.83 23.70 4.56
C ASN A 120 -5.75 23.53 3.33
N LEU A 121 -5.93 22.30 2.85
CA LEU A 121 -6.83 22.03 1.74
C LEU A 121 -8.29 22.06 2.20
N LYS A 122 -9.17 22.62 1.35
CA LYS A 122 -10.61 22.63 1.59
C LYS A 122 -11.23 21.37 0.99
N PRO A 123 -12.05 20.60 1.73
CA PRO A 123 -12.69 19.41 1.21
C PRO A 123 -14.00 19.74 0.49
N ILE A 124 -14.29 18.96 -0.57
CA ILE A 124 -15.64 18.78 -1.11
C ILE A 124 -16.05 17.35 -0.76
N VAL A 125 -17.16 17.20 -0.03
CA VAL A 125 -17.63 15.87 0.39
C VAL A 125 -18.55 15.28 -0.68
N VAL A 126 -18.20 14.10 -1.17
CA VAL A 126 -18.98 13.37 -2.17
C VAL A 126 -19.53 12.11 -1.53
N ILE A 127 -20.85 12.05 -1.32
CA ILE A 127 -21.54 10.90 -0.76
C ILE A 127 -21.94 9.99 -1.91
N ASN A 128 -21.27 8.84 -2.00
CA ASN A 128 -21.44 7.90 -3.10
C ASN A 128 -22.29 6.68 -2.72
N LYS A 129 -22.79 5.99 -3.74
CA LYS A 129 -23.62 4.78 -3.62
C LYS A 129 -24.99 5.05 -2.96
N ILE A 130 -25.54 6.23 -3.20
CA ILE A 130 -26.87 6.58 -2.70
C ILE A 130 -28.00 5.67 -3.23
N ASP A 131 -27.75 5.00 -4.35
CA ASP A 131 -28.64 4.02 -4.99
C ASP A 131 -28.77 2.71 -4.21
N ARG A 132 -27.89 2.45 -3.24
CA ARG A 132 -27.92 1.19 -2.49
C ARG A 132 -29.05 1.16 -1.45
N PRO A 133 -29.74 0.02 -1.29
CA PRO A 133 -30.70 -0.16 -0.20
C PRO A 133 -30.02 0.02 1.16
N GLY A 134 -30.61 0.85 2.02
CA GLY A 134 -30.06 1.17 3.34
C GLY A 134 -29.08 2.32 3.37
N SER A 135 -28.96 3.10 2.27
CA SER A 135 -28.22 4.35 2.27
C SER A 135 -28.81 5.32 3.29
N ARG A 136 -27.93 6.07 3.99
CA ARG A 136 -28.28 6.99 5.09
C ARG A 136 -27.45 8.30 5.01
N PRO A 137 -27.65 9.10 3.96
CA PRO A 137 -26.81 10.26 3.66
C PRO A 137 -26.70 11.25 4.80
N GLU A 138 -27.79 11.58 5.48
CA GLU A 138 -27.80 12.52 6.61
C GLU A 138 -26.94 12.05 7.79
N TRP A 139 -27.01 10.75 8.11
CA TRP A 139 -26.16 10.18 9.15
C TRP A 139 -24.68 10.25 8.75
N VAL A 140 -24.36 9.98 7.48
CA VAL A 140 -22.99 10.07 6.96
C VAL A 140 -22.45 11.49 7.04
N ILE A 141 -23.27 12.51 6.71
CA ILE A 141 -22.88 13.92 6.82
C ILE A 141 -22.50 14.26 8.26
N ASN A 142 -23.32 13.86 9.23
CA ASN A 142 -23.04 14.10 10.64
C ASN A 142 -21.74 13.41 11.08
N GLN A 143 -21.50 12.18 10.64
CA GLN A 143 -20.25 11.46 10.93
C GLN A 143 -19.02 12.11 10.28
N VAL A 144 -19.15 12.69 9.08
CA VAL A 144 -18.07 13.44 8.42
C VAL A 144 -17.82 14.75 9.16
N PHE A 145 -18.86 15.45 9.59
CA PHE A 145 -18.73 16.67 10.39
C PHE A 145 -18.01 16.39 11.70
N ASP A 146 -18.44 15.37 12.44
CA ASP A 146 -17.79 14.93 13.69
C ASP A 146 -16.32 14.57 13.46
N LEU A 147 -16.03 13.87 12.35
CA LEU A 147 -14.66 13.55 11.96
C LEU A 147 -13.82 14.82 11.77
N PHE A 148 -14.34 15.83 11.06
CA PHE A 148 -13.62 17.07 10.78
C PHE A 148 -13.36 17.87 12.05
N VAL A 149 -14.35 17.98 12.93
CA VAL A 149 -14.20 18.60 14.26
C VAL A 149 -13.10 17.88 15.06
N ASN A 150 -13.12 16.56 15.11
CA ASN A 150 -12.12 15.74 15.81
C ASN A 150 -10.71 15.84 15.20
N LEU A 151 -10.58 16.22 13.95
CA LEU A 151 -9.30 16.46 13.28
C LEU A 151 -8.80 17.90 13.43
N GLY A 152 -9.56 18.78 14.11
CA GLY A 152 -9.22 20.18 14.30
C GLY A 152 -9.38 21.02 13.04
N ALA A 153 -10.42 20.74 12.24
CA ALA A 153 -10.74 21.52 11.04
C ALA A 153 -11.00 22.99 11.37
N THR A 154 -10.63 23.88 10.46
CA THR A 154 -10.97 25.32 10.53
C THR A 154 -12.44 25.53 10.15
N ASP A 155 -13.00 26.69 10.51
CA ASP A 155 -14.38 27.04 10.14
C ASP A 155 -14.62 26.97 8.63
N GLU A 156 -13.63 27.35 7.81
CA GLU A 156 -13.69 27.24 6.35
C GLU A 156 -13.69 25.80 5.85
N GLN A 157 -13.09 24.87 6.61
CA GLN A 157 -13.08 23.45 6.28
C GLN A 157 -14.35 22.74 6.79
N LEU A 158 -15.02 23.29 7.80
CA LEU A 158 -16.31 22.81 8.30
C LEU A 158 -17.49 23.25 7.43
N ASP A 159 -17.35 24.35 6.68
CA ASP A 159 -18.34 24.81 5.68
C ASP A 159 -18.08 24.13 4.33
N PHE A 160 -18.15 22.80 4.30
CA PHE A 160 -17.86 22.00 3.12
C PHE A 160 -19.10 21.79 2.23
N PRO A 161 -18.97 21.92 0.90
CA PRO A 161 -20.04 21.56 -0.02
C PRO A 161 -20.23 20.04 -0.08
N ILE A 162 -21.49 19.63 -0.22
CA ILE A 162 -21.90 18.22 -0.27
C ILE A 162 -22.48 17.92 -1.64
N ILE A 163 -22.08 16.79 -2.23
CA ILE A 163 -22.59 16.29 -3.49
C ILE A 163 -22.95 14.82 -3.31
N TYR A 164 -24.10 14.44 -3.82
CA TYR A 164 -24.58 13.06 -3.81
C TYR A 164 -24.31 12.42 -5.15
N THR A 165 -23.83 11.17 -5.14
CA THR A 165 -23.49 10.46 -6.38
C THR A 165 -23.88 8.99 -6.32
N SER A 166 -24.21 8.45 -7.50
CA SER A 166 -24.09 7.04 -7.79
C SER A 166 -23.07 6.88 -8.91
N ALA A 167 -21.81 6.66 -8.52
CA ALA A 167 -20.73 6.50 -9.48
C ALA A 167 -20.99 5.33 -10.45
N LEU A 168 -21.63 4.26 -10.00
CA LEU A 168 -21.99 3.12 -10.84
C LEU A 168 -22.92 3.55 -11.98
N ASN A 169 -23.96 4.31 -11.65
CA ASN A 169 -24.97 4.78 -12.62
C ASN A 169 -24.51 6.04 -13.37
N GLY A 170 -23.43 6.71 -12.92
CA GLY A 170 -22.89 7.91 -13.55
C GLY A 170 -23.77 9.14 -13.34
N VAL A 171 -24.39 9.28 -12.17
CA VAL A 171 -25.32 10.36 -11.83
C VAL A 171 -24.87 11.11 -10.58
N ALA A 172 -25.15 12.44 -10.54
CA ALA A 172 -24.85 13.30 -9.41
C ALA A 172 -25.99 14.27 -9.09
N GLY A 173 -26.07 14.79 -7.86
CA GLY A 173 -27.05 15.78 -7.45
C GLY A 173 -26.56 16.60 -6.27
N LEU A 174 -27.15 17.78 -6.07
CA LEU A 174 -26.93 18.62 -4.90
C LEU A 174 -27.84 18.23 -3.72
N GLU A 175 -28.91 17.50 -4.01
CA GLU A 175 -29.86 16.93 -3.05
C GLU A 175 -30.02 15.44 -3.37
N TYR A 176 -30.15 14.60 -2.36
CA TYR A 176 -30.21 13.14 -2.55
C TYR A 176 -31.52 12.69 -3.21
N ASP A 177 -32.60 13.48 -3.11
CA ASP A 177 -33.89 13.21 -3.73
C ASP A 177 -34.02 13.81 -5.15
N ASN A 178 -33.08 14.65 -5.57
CA ASN A 178 -33.09 15.35 -6.85
C ASN A 178 -31.76 15.16 -7.60
N MET A 179 -31.65 13.98 -8.21
CA MET A 179 -30.46 13.56 -8.96
C MET A 179 -30.58 13.93 -10.42
N TYR A 180 -29.51 14.46 -10.99
CA TYR A 180 -29.36 14.63 -12.45
C TYR A 180 -29.05 13.30 -13.11
N ASN A 181 -29.25 13.22 -14.42
CA ASN A 181 -28.95 12.01 -15.20
C ASN A 181 -27.47 11.88 -15.60
N ASP A 182 -26.62 12.77 -15.11
CA ASP A 182 -25.20 12.84 -15.40
C ASP A 182 -24.40 13.41 -14.21
N MET A 183 -23.07 13.57 -14.38
CA MET A 183 -22.14 14.10 -13.37
C MET A 183 -22.00 15.64 -13.44
N THR A 184 -22.79 16.36 -14.23
CA THR A 184 -22.72 17.82 -14.36
C THR A 184 -22.70 18.54 -13.00
N PRO A 185 -23.55 18.21 -11.99
CA PRO A 185 -23.51 18.87 -10.70
C PRO A 185 -22.17 18.72 -9.98
N LEU A 186 -21.47 17.59 -10.15
CA LEU A 186 -20.15 17.38 -9.57
C LEU A 186 -19.10 18.27 -10.26
N PHE A 187 -19.10 18.35 -11.60
CA PHE A 187 -18.16 19.22 -12.33
C PHE A 187 -18.37 20.70 -12.01
N GLU A 188 -19.61 21.16 -11.97
CA GLU A 188 -19.94 22.55 -11.63
C GLU A 188 -19.56 22.89 -10.19
N SER A 189 -19.74 21.95 -9.26
CA SER A 189 -19.31 22.12 -7.87
C SER A 189 -17.78 22.23 -7.77
N ILE A 190 -17.03 21.41 -8.50
CA ILE A 190 -15.57 21.52 -8.56
C ILE A 190 -15.17 22.91 -9.09
N VAL A 191 -15.77 23.37 -10.18
CA VAL A 191 -15.46 24.69 -10.76
C VAL A 191 -15.79 25.82 -9.80
N LYS A 192 -16.90 25.71 -9.06
CA LYS A 192 -17.41 26.74 -8.14
C LYS A 192 -16.63 26.82 -6.82
N TYR A 193 -16.35 25.66 -6.19
CA TYR A 193 -15.84 25.60 -4.81
C TYR A 193 -14.34 25.38 -4.72
N VAL A 194 -13.70 24.80 -5.73
CA VAL A 194 -12.23 24.68 -5.73
C VAL A 194 -11.62 26.03 -6.09
N ASP A 195 -10.77 26.54 -5.21
CA ASP A 195 -10.05 27.78 -5.46
C ASP A 195 -9.14 27.64 -6.70
N ALA A 196 -8.99 28.75 -7.44
CA ALA A 196 -7.98 28.81 -8.50
C ALA A 196 -6.58 28.68 -7.87
N PRO A 197 -5.62 28.04 -8.55
CA PRO A 197 -4.26 27.96 -8.07
C PRO A 197 -3.70 29.36 -7.70
N LYS A 198 -3.12 29.49 -6.51
CA LYS A 198 -2.40 30.72 -6.14
C LYS A 198 -1.08 30.74 -6.90
N ILE A 199 -1.01 31.48 -7.99
CA ILE A 199 0.10 31.46 -8.95
C ILE A 199 0.67 32.84 -9.20
N GLU A 200 1.98 32.86 -9.43
CA GLU A 200 2.73 34.03 -9.92
C GLU A 200 3.08 33.79 -11.39
N THR A 201 2.23 34.28 -12.30
CA THR A 201 2.38 34.04 -13.75
C THR A 201 3.55 34.78 -14.37
N ASN A 202 3.87 35.98 -13.89
CA ASN A 202 4.90 36.85 -14.44
C ASN A 202 6.29 36.62 -13.85
N GLY A 203 6.45 35.62 -13.00
CA GLY A 203 7.73 35.27 -12.38
C GLY A 203 8.61 34.38 -13.24
N LEU A 204 9.89 34.27 -12.88
CA LEU A 204 10.81 33.29 -13.47
C LEU A 204 10.44 31.87 -13.03
N PHE A 205 10.65 30.89 -13.91
CA PHE A 205 10.24 29.50 -13.72
C PHE A 205 10.72 28.88 -12.41
N GLN A 206 9.82 28.23 -11.72
CA GLN A 206 10.10 27.44 -10.52
C GLN A 206 9.09 26.28 -10.41
N MET A 207 9.60 25.07 -10.23
CA MET A 207 8.84 23.84 -10.06
C MET A 207 9.51 22.92 -9.05
N GLN A 208 8.74 22.22 -8.23
CA GLN A 208 9.24 21.16 -7.35
C GLN A 208 8.85 19.79 -7.86
N ILE A 209 9.80 18.85 -7.79
CA ILE A 209 9.53 17.45 -8.15
C ILE A 209 8.85 16.76 -6.97
N SER A 210 7.59 16.35 -7.20
CA SER A 210 6.76 15.62 -6.21
C SER A 210 6.71 14.12 -6.48
N GLN A 211 6.83 13.71 -7.76
CA GLN A 211 6.83 12.31 -8.16
C GLN A 211 7.90 12.06 -9.21
N LEU A 212 8.39 10.83 -9.28
CA LEU A 212 9.31 10.40 -10.32
C LEU A 212 8.69 9.21 -11.08
N ASP A 213 9.00 9.15 -12.37
CA ASP A 213 8.68 8.03 -13.22
C ASP A 213 9.92 7.71 -14.09
N TYR A 214 9.93 6.55 -14.70
CA TYR A 214 11.04 6.11 -15.54
C TYR A 214 10.54 5.49 -16.84
N ASN A 215 11.15 5.90 -17.93
CA ASN A 215 10.92 5.30 -19.23
C ASN A 215 12.27 4.95 -19.85
N SER A 216 12.39 3.76 -20.43
CA SER A 216 13.66 3.26 -21.01
C SER A 216 14.21 4.14 -22.14
N TYR A 217 13.37 4.94 -22.81
CA TYR A 217 13.77 5.80 -23.92
C TYR A 217 14.18 7.21 -23.48
N VAL A 218 13.44 7.80 -22.55
CA VAL A 218 13.65 9.20 -22.11
C VAL A 218 14.34 9.31 -20.75
N GLY A 219 14.54 8.18 -20.07
CA GLY A 219 15.15 8.12 -18.75
C GLY A 219 14.19 8.53 -17.63
N VAL A 220 14.72 9.24 -16.64
CA VAL A 220 13.95 9.71 -15.47
C VAL A 220 13.03 10.85 -15.89
N ILE A 221 11.79 10.77 -15.45
CA ILE A 221 10.73 11.75 -15.68
C ILE A 221 10.36 12.37 -14.33
N GLY A 222 10.54 13.67 -14.19
CA GLY A 222 10.14 14.42 -12.99
C GLY A 222 8.72 14.97 -13.15
N ILE A 223 7.84 14.67 -12.19
CA ILE A 223 6.44 15.14 -12.17
C ILE A 223 6.27 16.10 -11.01
N GLY A 224 5.57 17.20 -11.25
CA GLY A 224 5.28 18.18 -10.21
C GLY A 224 4.42 19.33 -10.72
N ARG A 225 4.12 20.24 -9.81
CA ARG A 225 3.36 21.45 -10.10
C ARG A 225 4.30 22.63 -10.32
N ILE A 226 4.04 23.41 -11.36
CA ILE A 226 4.73 24.69 -11.58
C ILE A 226 4.21 25.69 -10.55
N LYS A 227 5.10 26.19 -9.69
CA LYS A 227 4.73 27.17 -8.66
C LYS A 227 4.75 28.60 -9.19
N ARG A 228 5.67 28.90 -10.13
CA ARG A 228 5.88 30.24 -10.67
C ARG A 228 6.35 30.20 -12.12
N GLY A 229 5.92 31.19 -12.92
CA GLY A 229 6.38 31.43 -14.28
C GLY A 229 5.90 30.40 -15.30
N SER A 230 6.69 30.19 -16.30
CA SER A 230 6.42 29.24 -17.38
C SER A 230 7.69 28.53 -17.83
N VAL A 231 7.54 27.35 -18.44
CA VAL A 231 8.63 26.54 -18.95
C VAL A 231 8.42 26.18 -20.41
N LYS A 232 9.49 26.23 -21.20
CA LYS A 232 9.49 25.86 -22.63
C LYS A 232 10.44 24.69 -22.88
N LYS A 233 10.15 23.94 -23.94
CA LYS A 233 11.05 22.90 -24.43
C LYS A 233 12.43 23.49 -24.73
N ASN A 234 13.49 22.76 -24.40
CA ASN A 234 14.89 23.15 -24.52
C ASN A 234 15.36 24.32 -23.64
N GLN A 235 14.55 24.79 -22.68
CA GLN A 235 14.95 25.84 -21.75
C GLN A 235 16.08 25.36 -20.84
N PRO A 236 17.15 26.17 -20.63
CA PRO A 236 18.14 25.87 -19.60
C PRO A 236 17.55 26.10 -18.21
N VAL A 237 17.88 25.23 -17.27
CA VAL A 237 17.39 25.29 -15.90
C VAL A 237 18.48 24.89 -14.92
N ILE A 238 18.34 25.31 -13.66
CA ILE A 238 19.15 24.85 -12.54
C ILE A 238 18.30 23.91 -11.67
N ILE A 239 18.86 22.78 -11.29
CA ILE A 239 18.28 21.82 -10.39
C ILE A 239 18.94 21.98 -9.04
N LEU A 240 18.15 22.21 -8.00
CA LEU A 240 18.58 22.30 -6.59
C LEU A 240 18.11 21.06 -5.87
N ASP A 241 19.02 20.34 -5.25
CA ASP A 241 18.65 19.24 -4.36
C ASP A 241 18.28 19.75 -2.94
N LYS A 242 17.83 18.84 -2.08
CA LYS A 242 17.44 19.15 -0.69
C LYS A 242 18.58 19.73 0.14
N ASP A 243 19.84 19.46 -0.23
CA ASP A 243 21.05 19.90 0.48
C ASP A 243 21.60 21.21 -0.09
N GLY A 244 20.94 21.78 -1.13
CA GLY A 244 21.29 23.03 -1.78
C GLY A 244 22.36 22.91 -2.88
N ASN A 245 22.76 21.68 -3.25
CA ASN A 245 23.69 21.48 -4.37
C ASN A 245 23.01 21.81 -5.69
N ARG A 246 23.79 22.43 -6.60
CA ARG A 246 23.31 22.93 -7.88
C ARG A 246 23.79 22.05 -9.03
N ARG A 247 22.87 21.76 -9.95
CA ARG A 247 23.17 21.05 -11.19
C ARG A 247 22.55 21.80 -12.37
N ASN A 248 23.30 21.93 -13.45
CA ASN A 248 22.76 22.47 -14.70
C ASN A 248 21.93 21.40 -15.41
N GLY A 249 20.80 21.80 -15.96
CA GLY A 249 19.93 20.94 -16.76
C GLY A 249 19.39 21.67 -17.98
N LYS A 250 18.84 20.90 -18.89
CA LYS A 250 18.10 21.42 -20.05
C LYS A 250 16.80 20.60 -20.17
N VAL A 251 15.66 21.29 -20.21
CA VAL A 251 14.35 20.66 -20.36
C VAL A 251 14.28 19.95 -21.71
N GLY A 252 14.06 18.64 -21.70
CA GLY A 252 13.85 17.85 -22.91
C GLY A 252 12.42 18.01 -23.42
N GLN A 253 11.54 17.15 -22.98
CA GLN A 253 10.10 17.21 -23.28
C GLN A 253 9.33 17.70 -22.08
N ILE A 254 8.24 18.41 -22.34
CA ILE A 254 7.23 18.79 -21.36
C ILE A 254 5.97 17.99 -21.71
N LEU A 255 5.51 17.18 -20.78
CA LEU A 255 4.36 16.32 -20.96
C LEU A 255 3.23 16.80 -20.04
N SER A 256 2.10 17.10 -20.61
CA SER A 256 0.87 17.44 -19.91
C SER A 256 -0.08 16.25 -19.91
N TYR A 257 -1.03 16.20 -18.98
CA TYR A 257 -1.99 15.11 -18.88
C TYR A 257 -3.28 15.44 -19.62
N MET A 258 -3.85 14.48 -20.35
CA MET A 258 -5.17 14.55 -20.94
C MET A 258 -5.81 13.16 -20.90
N GLY A 259 -6.82 12.98 -20.09
CA GLY A 259 -7.26 11.63 -19.73
C GLY A 259 -6.08 10.85 -19.15
N LEU A 260 -5.85 9.65 -19.62
CA LEU A 260 -4.75 8.80 -19.18
C LEU A 260 -3.45 8.98 -19.97
N GLN A 261 -3.48 9.81 -21.02
CA GLN A 261 -2.35 10.00 -21.90
C GLN A 261 -1.50 11.20 -21.48
N ARG A 262 -0.19 11.08 -21.70
CA ARG A 262 0.75 12.19 -21.61
C ARG A 262 0.93 12.78 -23.01
N ILE A 263 0.60 14.06 -23.14
CA ILE A 263 0.68 14.78 -24.42
C ILE A 263 1.84 15.76 -24.34
N GLU A 264 2.74 15.73 -25.32
CA GLU A 264 3.84 16.69 -25.39
C GLU A 264 3.29 18.08 -25.69
N VAL A 265 3.70 19.07 -24.90
CA VAL A 265 3.36 20.48 -25.02
C VAL A 265 4.62 21.32 -25.18
N LEU A 266 4.53 22.43 -25.94
CA LEU A 266 5.67 23.31 -26.14
C LEU A 266 5.91 24.30 -24.98
N LEU A 267 4.85 24.62 -24.27
CA LEU A 267 4.82 25.57 -23.16
C LEU A 267 3.89 25.05 -22.06
N ALA A 268 4.32 25.20 -20.81
CA ALA A 268 3.47 25.01 -19.64
C ALA A 268 3.63 26.19 -18.68
N GLU A 269 2.57 26.53 -17.97
CA GLU A 269 2.47 27.75 -17.14
C GLU A 269 2.22 27.41 -15.66
N ALA A 270 2.46 28.39 -14.80
CA ALA A 270 2.25 28.26 -13.35
C ALA A 270 0.85 27.71 -13.03
N GLY A 271 0.79 26.82 -12.02
CA GLY A 271 -0.42 26.14 -11.58
C GLY A 271 -0.65 24.77 -12.23
N ASP A 272 -0.08 24.49 -13.41
CA ASP A 272 -0.27 23.20 -14.08
C ASP A 272 0.61 22.10 -13.46
N ILE A 273 0.10 20.88 -13.49
CA ILE A 273 0.81 19.65 -13.10
C ILE A 273 1.37 19.03 -14.38
N ILE A 274 2.68 18.95 -14.46
CA ILE A 274 3.38 18.48 -15.67
C ILE A 274 4.43 17.43 -15.34
N ALA A 275 4.84 16.72 -16.39
CA ALA A 275 6.01 15.85 -16.35
C ALA A 275 7.12 16.42 -17.26
N ILE A 276 8.36 16.43 -16.76
CA ILE A 276 9.52 16.96 -17.48
C ILE A 276 10.56 15.86 -17.65
N THR A 277 11.18 15.79 -18.83
CA THR A 277 12.26 14.86 -19.19
C THR A 277 13.57 15.58 -19.49
N GLY A 278 14.67 14.82 -19.66
CA GLY A 278 15.94 15.36 -20.15
C GLY A 278 16.84 15.98 -19.08
N LEU A 279 16.47 15.93 -17.81
CA LEU A 279 17.20 16.54 -16.70
C LEU A 279 18.23 15.61 -16.03
N GLY A 280 18.37 14.37 -16.53
CA GLY A 280 19.27 13.38 -15.97
C GLY A 280 18.77 12.83 -14.63
N LYS A 281 19.65 12.73 -13.64
CA LYS A 281 19.27 12.23 -12.31
C LYS A 281 18.42 13.27 -11.60
N LEU A 282 17.25 12.92 -11.17
CA LEU A 282 16.33 13.71 -10.34
C LEU A 282 16.02 12.97 -9.05
N ASN A 283 15.76 13.72 -7.99
CA ASN A 283 15.23 13.19 -6.75
C ASN A 283 13.93 13.92 -6.40
N ILE A 284 13.12 13.30 -5.54
CA ILE A 284 11.94 13.97 -4.99
C ILE A 284 12.39 15.12 -4.08
N SER A 285 11.61 16.18 -4.07
CA SER A 285 11.92 17.49 -3.49
C SER A 285 12.95 18.33 -4.25
N ASP A 286 13.61 17.83 -5.30
CA ASP A 286 14.42 18.67 -6.16
C ASP A 286 13.60 19.85 -6.66
N THR A 287 14.17 21.06 -6.61
CA THR A 287 13.55 22.26 -7.16
C THR A 287 14.22 22.60 -8.48
N ILE A 288 13.43 22.80 -9.52
CA ILE A 288 13.89 23.21 -10.85
C ILE A 288 13.61 24.70 -11.01
N CYS A 289 14.63 25.50 -11.24
CA CYS A 289 14.56 26.96 -11.34
C CYS A 289 15.11 27.50 -12.66
N ASP A 290 14.66 28.71 -13.00
CA ASP A 290 15.32 29.52 -14.01
C ASP A 290 16.73 29.93 -13.52
N PRO A 291 17.79 29.89 -14.38
CA PRO A 291 19.13 30.28 -13.98
C PRO A 291 19.26 31.71 -13.46
N ALA A 292 18.36 32.60 -13.84
CA ALA A 292 18.37 33.99 -13.39
C ALA A 292 17.83 34.18 -11.97
N LYS A 293 17.05 33.21 -11.42
CA LYS A 293 16.52 33.25 -10.05
C LYS A 293 16.58 31.86 -9.43
N ILE A 294 17.63 31.58 -8.70
CA ILE A 294 17.89 30.29 -8.07
C ILE A 294 17.35 30.33 -6.64
N GLU A 295 16.25 29.65 -6.40
CA GLU A 295 15.53 29.64 -5.11
C GLU A 295 14.95 28.24 -4.85
N ALA A 296 15.41 27.58 -3.80
CA ALA A 296 14.89 26.26 -3.42
C ALA A 296 13.53 26.39 -2.75
N LEU A 297 12.61 25.49 -3.08
CA LEU A 297 11.37 25.30 -2.32
C LEU A 297 11.65 24.44 -1.08
N PRO A 298 10.85 24.60 -0.01
CA PRO A 298 10.98 23.75 1.17
C PRO A 298 10.89 22.26 0.77
N PRO A 299 11.75 21.39 1.32
CA PRO A 299 11.69 19.97 0.99
C PRO A 299 10.37 19.36 1.48
N LEU A 300 9.84 18.42 0.68
CA LEU A 300 8.66 17.66 1.07
C LEU A 300 9.01 16.77 2.27
N ILE A 301 8.19 16.83 3.30
CA ILE A 301 8.34 16.00 4.48
C ILE A 301 7.84 14.61 4.11
N ILE A 302 8.72 13.61 4.21
CA ILE A 302 8.37 12.21 3.97
C ILE A 302 8.48 11.50 5.30
N ASP A 303 7.41 10.86 5.70
CA ASP A 303 7.43 10.05 6.91
C ASP A 303 8.49 8.94 6.80
N GLU A 304 9.24 8.69 7.87
CA GLU A 304 10.30 7.69 7.89
C GLU A 304 9.77 6.25 7.93
N PRO A 305 10.54 5.26 7.43
CA PRO A 305 10.16 3.86 7.53
C PRO A 305 10.08 3.39 8.98
N THR A 306 9.11 2.51 9.25
CA THR A 306 8.86 1.93 10.58
C THR A 306 9.15 0.43 10.65
N VAL A 307 9.21 -0.25 9.50
CA VAL A 307 9.41 -1.70 9.40
C VAL A 307 10.57 -1.99 8.45
N SER A 308 11.39 -2.98 8.78
CA SER A 308 12.49 -3.47 7.94
C SER A 308 12.41 -4.98 7.76
N MET A 309 12.90 -5.47 6.63
CA MET A 309 13.05 -6.89 6.30
C MET A 309 14.39 -7.14 5.63
N PHE A 310 14.94 -8.34 5.77
CA PHE A 310 16.10 -8.76 4.99
C PHE A 310 15.68 -9.45 3.71
N PHE A 311 16.20 -8.97 2.59
CA PHE A 311 16.07 -9.54 1.27
C PHE A 311 17.42 -10.18 0.90
N GLY A 312 17.43 -11.46 0.65
CA GLY A 312 18.65 -12.20 0.32
C GLY A 312 18.49 -13.08 -0.89
N VAL A 313 19.62 -13.60 -1.35
CA VAL A 313 19.66 -14.61 -2.38
C VAL A 313 18.96 -15.89 -1.88
N ASN A 314 18.21 -16.55 -2.75
CA ASN A 314 17.64 -17.85 -2.45
C ASN A 314 18.74 -18.92 -2.44
N THR A 315 19.07 -19.43 -1.26
CA THR A 315 20.08 -20.50 -1.07
C THR A 315 19.46 -21.89 -0.91
N SER A 316 18.18 -22.06 -1.27
CA SER A 316 17.52 -23.36 -1.19
C SER A 316 18.04 -24.36 -2.24
N PRO A 317 17.85 -25.67 -2.03
CA PRO A 317 18.17 -26.67 -3.06
C PRO A 317 17.38 -26.54 -4.37
N PHE A 318 16.35 -25.70 -4.39
CA PHE A 318 15.51 -25.43 -5.57
C PHE A 318 15.83 -24.09 -6.25
N CYS A 319 16.87 -23.39 -5.80
CA CYS A 319 17.30 -22.13 -6.39
C CYS A 319 17.58 -22.28 -7.90
N GLY A 320 17.12 -21.31 -8.69
CA GLY A 320 17.32 -21.24 -10.15
C GLY A 320 16.41 -22.15 -10.98
N ARG A 321 15.46 -22.85 -10.35
CA ARG A 321 14.52 -23.72 -11.09
C ARG A 321 13.35 -22.94 -11.70
N GLU A 322 12.95 -21.84 -11.10
CA GLU A 322 11.73 -21.12 -11.46
C GLU A 322 11.99 -19.67 -11.89
N GLY A 323 12.99 -19.02 -11.29
CA GLY A 323 13.31 -17.61 -11.56
C GLY A 323 14.45 -17.40 -12.53
N LYS A 324 14.47 -16.22 -13.15
CA LYS A 324 15.53 -15.77 -14.07
C LYS A 324 16.62 -14.97 -13.35
N TYR A 325 16.24 -14.24 -12.30
CA TYR A 325 17.11 -13.33 -11.56
C TYR A 325 17.33 -13.87 -10.16
N ILE A 326 18.55 -14.36 -9.91
CA ILE A 326 18.89 -15.14 -8.70
C ILE A 326 20.12 -14.62 -7.96
N THR A 327 20.83 -13.62 -8.52
CA THR A 327 22.09 -13.13 -7.93
C THR A 327 21.89 -11.89 -7.08
N SER A 328 22.75 -11.69 -6.07
CA SER A 328 22.73 -10.52 -5.18
C SER A 328 22.81 -9.21 -5.98
N ARG A 329 23.67 -9.15 -7.00
CA ARG A 329 23.79 -7.97 -7.86
C ARG A 329 22.50 -7.63 -8.59
N GLN A 330 21.80 -8.63 -9.14
CA GLN A 330 20.51 -8.39 -9.83
C GLN A 330 19.44 -7.90 -8.86
N ILE A 331 19.40 -8.45 -7.63
CA ILE A 331 18.50 -8.00 -6.57
C ILE A 331 18.82 -6.56 -6.20
N LEU A 332 20.07 -6.21 -5.96
CA LEU A 332 20.50 -4.84 -5.63
C LEU A 332 20.15 -3.85 -6.75
N ASP A 333 20.45 -4.17 -8.00
CA ASP A 333 20.13 -3.34 -9.16
C ASP A 333 18.61 -3.07 -9.25
N ARG A 334 17.80 -4.08 -8.94
CA ARG A 334 16.34 -3.93 -8.93
C ARG A 334 15.86 -3.06 -7.76
N LEU A 335 16.42 -3.27 -6.57
CA LEU A 335 16.10 -2.45 -5.39
C LEU A 335 16.52 -1.00 -5.61
N ASN A 336 17.67 -0.73 -6.21
CA ASN A 336 18.11 0.61 -6.57
C ASN A 336 17.19 1.29 -7.59
N LYS A 337 16.63 0.55 -8.55
CA LYS A 337 15.60 1.08 -9.45
C LYS A 337 14.33 1.46 -8.69
N GLU A 338 13.93 0.66 -7.72
CA GLU A 338 12.76 0.98 -6.88
C GLU A 338 12.97 2.27 -6.07
N LEU A 339 14.17 2.50 -5.52
CA LEU A 339 14.50 3.71 -4.76
C LEU A 339 14.32 5.01 -5.58
N VAL A 340 14.39 4.95 -6.91
CA VAL A 340 14.15 6.13 -7.76
C VAL A 340 12.69 6.59 -7.65
N HIS A 341 11.75 5.66 -7.57
CA HIS A 341 10.32 5.96 -7.56
C HIS A 341 9.74 6.01 -6.14
N ASN A 342 10.28 5.20 -5.24
CA ASN A 342 9.73 4.94 -3.92
C ASN A 342 10.61 5.54 -2.82
N VAL A 343 10.32 6.77 -2.44
CA VAL A 343 11.12 7.55 -1.47
C VAL A 343 10.93 7.09 -0.02
N ALA A 344 9.82 6.41 0.25
CA ALA A 344 9.55 5.83 1.57
C ALA A 344 10.33 4.51 1.80
N LEU A 345 11.05 4.04 0.78
CA LEU A 345 11.90 2.86 0.86
C LEU A 345 13.35 3.27 1.18
N ARG A 346 14.01 2.49 2.03
CA ARG A 346 15.46 2.56 2.24
C ARG A 346 16.06 1.19 2.03
N VAL A 347 17.22 1.14 1.40
CA VAL A 347 17.96 -0.10 1.15
C VAL A 347 19.38 0.11 1.67
N GLU A 348 19.81 -0.77 2.56
CA GLU A 348 21.14 -0.77 3.15
C GLU A 348 21.75 -2.16 2.96
N GLU A 349 23.04 -2.19 2.64
CA GLU A 349 23.79 -3.45 2.60
C GLU A 349 23.96 -3.98 4.03
N SER A 350 23.74 -5.28 4.22
CA SER A 350 23.98 -5.95 5.49
C SER A 350 25.46 -6.36 5.61
N ASP A 351 25.90 -6.75 6.81
CA ASP A 351 27.22 -7.35 7.04
C ASP A 351 27.45 -8.60 6.17
N ASP A 352 26.36 -9.25 5.75
CA ASP A 352 26.37 -10.35 4.78
C ASP A 352 26.14 -9.77 3.37
N SER A 353 27.12 -9.89 2.49
CA SER A 353 27.14 -9.33 1.12
C SER A 353 25.98 -9.80 0.21
N ASP A 354 25.33 -10.89 0.57
CA ASP A 354 24.22 -11.48 -0.19
C ASP A 354 22.84 -11.12 0.38
N THR A 355 22.80 -10.21 1.36
CA THR A 355 21.59 -9.82 2.08
C THR A 355 21.48 -8.30 2.18
N PHE A 356 20.30 -7.76 1.88
CA PHE A 356 19.99 -6.33 1.92
C PHE A 356 18.92 -6.05 2.98
N CYS A 357 19.14 -5.05 3.82
CA CYS A 357 18.13 -4.54 4.73
C CYS A 357 17.22 -3.56 3.99
N VAL A 358 15.98 -3.94 3.77
CA VAL A 358 14.98 -3.13 3.07
C VAL A 358 13.97 -2.62 4.08
N SER A 359 13.89 -1.29 4.24
CA SER A 359 13.02 -0.62 5.19
C SER A 359 11.89 0.12 4.49
N GLY A 360 10.67 -0.03 4.99
CA GLY A 360 9.45 0.57 4.44
C GLY A 360 8.48 1.04 5.52
N ARG A 361 7.37 1.63 5.11
CA ARG A 361 6.35 2.19 6.01
C ARG A 361 5.53 1.13 6.74
N GLY A 362 5.32 -0.03 6.13
CA GLY A 362 4.53 -1.11 6.69
C GLY A 362 4.71 -2.43 5.95
N GLU A 363 4.04 -3.47 6.42
CA GLU A 363 4.12 -4.81 5.83
C GLU A 363 3.58 -4.85 4.40
N LEU A 364 2.47 -4.15 4.15
CA LEU A 364 1.85 -4.12 2.82
C LEU A 364 2.78 -3.46 1.79
N HIS A 365 3.47 -2.37 2.18
CA HIS A 365 4.43 -1.69 1.32
C HIS A 365 5.55 -2.65 0.85
N LEU A 366 6.13 -3.42 1.80
CA LEU A 366 7.19 -4.38 1.49
C LEU A 366 6.66 -5.61 0.74
N SER A 367 5.45 -6.09 1.06
CA SER A 367 4.85 -7.24 0.36
C SER A 367 4.52 -6.92 -1.11
N VAL A 368 4.11 -5.69 -1.42
CA VAL A 368 3.91 -5.21 -2.80
C VAL A 368 5.23 -5.24 -3.58
N LEU A 369 6.32 -4.77 -2.97
CA LEU A 369 7.64 -4.82 -3.60
C LEU A 369 8.07 -6.27 -3.89
N ILE A 370 7.92 -7.17 -2.92
CA ILE A 370 8.24 -8.60 -3.08
C ILE A 370 7.40 -9.22 -4.21
N GLU A 371 6.12 -8.92 -4.26
CA GLU A 371 5.21 -9.46 -5.28
C GLU A 371 5.55 -8.93 -6.68
N ASN A 372 5.91 -7.65 -6.82
CA ASN A 372 6.40 -7.08 -8.08
C ASN A 372 7.68 -7.80 -8.54
N MET A 373 8.66 -7.97 -7.66
CA MET A 373 9.89 -8.69 -7.96
C MET A 373 9.60 -10.15 -8.36
N ARG A 374 8.68 -10.83 -7.68
CA ARG A 374 8.24 -12.19 -8.00
C ARG A 374 7.69 -12.27 -9.44
N ARG A 375 6.83 -11.36 -9.84
CA ARG A 375 6.23 -11.29 -11.20
C ARG A 375 7.26 -10.94 -12.27
N GLU A 376 8.26 -10.15 -11.94
CA GLU A 376 9.38 -9.84 -12.83
C GLU A 376 10.32 -11.03 -13.04
N GLY A 377 10.20 -12.09 -12.25
CA GLY A 377 10.98 -13.34 -12.39
C GLY A 377 12.16 -13.48 -11.43
N PHE A 378 12.16 -12.75 -10.32
CA PHE A 378 13.16 -12.88 -9.25
C PHE A 378 12.88 -14.08 -8.35
N GLU A 379 13.95 -14.72 -7.89
CA GLU A 379 13.94 -15.63 -6.74
C GLU A 379 14.65 -14.96 -5.57
N ILE A 380 13.95 -14.79 -4.44
CA ILE A 380 14.48 -14.14 -3.25
C ILE A 380 14.11 -14.94 -2.01
N ALA A 381 14.94 -14.81 -0.98
CA ALA A 381 14.63 -15.27 0.37
C ALA A 381 14.42 -14.05 1.26
N VAL A 382 13.27 -13.96 1.92
CA VAL A 382 12.92 -12.82 2.77
C VAL A 382 12.72 -13.23 4.21
N SER A 383 13.16 -12.37 5.14
CA SER A 383 13.02 -12.58 6.58
C SER A 383 11.67 -12.08 7.07
N ARG A 384 11.36 -12.39 8.33
CA ARG A 384 10.24 -11.79 9.06
C ARG A 384 10.39 -10.26 9.10
N PRO A 385 9.31 -9.48 8.95
CA PRO A 385 9.32 -8.04 9.18
C PRO A 385 9.67 -7.73 10.64
N LYS A 386 10.51 -6.70 10.85
CA LYS A 386 10.93 -6.23 12.17
C LYS A 386 10.68 -4.73 12.25
N VAL A 387 10.25 -4.25 13.42
CA VAL A 387 10.11 -2.82 13.67
C VAL A 387 11.47 -2.15 13.81
N ILE A 388 11.56 -0.90 13.35
CA ILE A 388 12.78 -0.10 13.43
C ILE A 388 12.77 0.64 14.77
N PHE A 389 13.78 0.36 15.59
CA PHE A 389 13.99 1.05 16.86
C PHE A 389 14.79 2.31 16.67
N ARG A 390 14.53 3.33 17.47
CA ARG A 390 15.33 4.56 17.53
C ARG A 390 16.01 4.74 18.87
N MET A 391 17.17 5.39 18.86
CA MET A 391 17.84 5.84 20.07
C MET A 391 17.63 7.34 20.23
N VAL A 392 16.87 7.75 21.24
CA VAL A 392 16.64 9.15 21.57
C VAL A 392 17.16 9.41 22.97
N ASN A 393 18.13 10.29 23.10
CA ASN A 393 18.78 10.61 24.40
C ASN A 393 19.29 9.37 25.17
N GLY A 394 19.79 8.36 24.45
CA GLY A 394 20.29 7.11 25.05
C GLY A 394 19.19 6.10 25.43
N ILE A 395 17.92 6.40 25.21
CA ILE A 395 16.78 5.52 25.46
C ILE A 395 16.33 4.90 24.15
N LYS A 396 16.18 3.57 24.17
CA LYS A 396 15.66 2.83 23.02
C LYS A 396 14.15 2.99 22.94
N GLN A 397 13.66 3.47 21.80
CA GLN A 397 12.24 3.68 21.52
C GLN A 397 11.75 2.78 20.38
N GLU A 398 10.46 2.41 20.43
CA GLU A 398 9.76 1.68 19.38
C GLU A 398 8.58 2.48 18.83
N PRO A 399 8.17 2.21 17.58
CA PRO A 399 7.01 2.88 16.99
C PRO A 399 5.71 2.33 17.59
N PHE A 400 4.77 3.24 17.85
CA PHE A 400 3.40 2.95 18.27
C PHE A 400 2.42 3.35 17.18
N GLU A 401 1.34 2.60 17.06
CA GLU A 401 0.28 2.84 16.10
C GLU A 401 -1.05 3.06 16.79
N LEU A 402 -1.84 3.94 16.20
CA LEU A 402 -3.28 4.06 16.50
C LEU A 402 -3.99 2.97 15.70
N LEU A 403 -4.43 1.94 16.39
CA LEU A 403 -5.19 0.83 15.82
C LEU A 403 -6.68 1.11 15.99
N THR A 404 -7.41 1.09 14.88
CA THR A 404 -8.87 1.14 14.88
C THR A 404 -9.40 -0.21 14.39
N VAL A 405 -10.26 -0.84 15.17
CA VAL A 405 -10.97 -2.06 14.80
C VAL A 405 -12.47 -1.81 14.81
N ASP A 406 -13.16 -2.29 13.78
CA ASP A 406 -14.62 -2.22 13.67
C ASP A 406 -15.14 -3.65 13.56
N ILE A 407 -15.90 -4.10 14.57
CA ILE A 407 -16.29 -5.51 14.76
C ILE A 407 -17.74 -5.62 15.20
N GLU A 408 -18.32 -6.80 15.02
CA GLU A 408 -19.59 -7.15 15.65
C GLU A 408 -19.42 -7.30 17.17
N GLU A 409 -20.40 -6.86 17.96
CA GLU A 409 -20.34 -6.89 19.42
C GLU A 409 -20.02 -8.28 19.99
N GLN A 410 -20.49 -9.35 19.35
CA GLN A 410 -20.23 -10.74 19.77
C GLN A 410 -18.73 -11.09 19.80
N HIS A 411 -17.90 -10.44 19.00
CA HIS A 411 -16.45 -10.68 18.92
C HIS A 411 -15.62 -9.78 19.87
N GLN A 412 -16.27 -8.80 20.53
CA GLN A 412 -15.60 -7.78 21.34
C GLN A 412 -14.65 -8.38 22.38
N GLY A 413 -15.11 -9.31 23.20
CA GLY A 413 -14.30 -9.88 24.29
C GLY A 413 -13.06 -10.61 23.79
N GLN A 414 -13.16 -11.36 22.70
CA GLN A 414 -12.05 -12.11 22.13
C GLN A 414 -11.02 -11.17 21.49
N VAL A 415 -11.46 -10.15 20.76
CA VAL A 415 -10.59 -9.15 20.12
C VAL A 415 -9.87 -8.32 21.18
N MET A 416 -10.58 -7.82 22.21
CA MET A 416 -9.96 -7.06 23.32
C MET A 416 -8.89 -7.89 24.04
N LYS A 417 -9.15 -9.18 24.32
CA LYS A 417 -8.17 -10.09 24.91
C LYS A 417 -6.94 -10.26 24.00
N ALA A 418 -7.14 -10.49 22.70
CA ALA A 418 -6.06 -10.68 21.74
C ALA A 418 -5.16 -9.44 21.60
N ILE A 419 -5.76 -8.24 21.57
CA ILE A 419 -5.03 -6.96 21.53
C ILE A 419 -4.31 -6.70 22.87
N GLY A 420 -4.94 -6.99 24.01
CA GLY A 420 -4.32 -6.83 25.32
C GLY A 420 -3.06 -7.70 25.52
N ILE A 421 -3.06 -8.96 25.03
CA ILE A 421 -1.87 -9.83 25.03
C ILE A 421 -0.73 -9.19 24.22
N ARG A 422 -1.06 -8.45 23.17
CA ARG A 422 -0.12 -7.75 22.29
C ARG A 422 0.22 -6.33 22.78
N LYS A 423 -0.14 -6.01 24.04
CA LYS A 423 0.14 -4.73 24.72
C LYS A 423 -0.57 -3.51 24.09
N GLY A 424 -1.73 -3.70 23.49
CA GLY A 424 -2.58 -2.60 23.06
C GLY A 424 -3.37 -2.02 24.23
N GLU A 425 -3.36 -0.70 24.34
CA GLU A 425 -4.11 0.09 25.33
C GLU A 425 -5.31 0.73 24.66
N ILE A 426 -6.51 0.54 25.23
CA ILE A 426 -7.73 1.10 24.68
C ILE A 426 -7.80 2.61 24.94
N CYS A 427 -8.10 3.37 23.90
CA CYS A 427 -8.31 4.82 23.97
C CYS A 427 -9.79 5.16 24.01
N ASP A 428 -10.55 4.60 23.04
CA ASP A 428 -11.95 4.94 22.84
C ASP A 428 -12.77 3.74 22.42
N MET A 429 -14.08 3.79 22.70
CA MET A 429 -15.05 2.77 22.33
C MET A 429 -16.35 3.44 21.86
N PHE A 430 -16.77 3.14 20.64
CA PHE A 430 -17.96 3.70 20.01
C PHE A 430 -18.90 2.57 19.55
N PRO A 431 -19.96 2.24 20.32
CA PRO A 431 -20.96 1.29 19.87
C PRO A 431 -21.82 1.91 18.75
N ASP A 432 -22.12 1.14 17.71
CA ASP A 432 -23.12 1.50 16.71
C ASP A 432 -24.46 0.86 17.12
N SER A 433 -25.56 1.58 16.96
CA SER A 433 -26.92 1.13 17.23
C SER A 433 -27.37 -0.12 16.44
N LYS A 434 -26.50 -0.64 15.57
CA LYS A 434 -26.75 -1.80 14.71
C LYS A 434 -25.99 -3.09 15.11
N GLY A 435 -25.42 -3.15 16.32
CA GLY A 435 -24.69 -4.32 16.82
C GLY A 435 -23.23 -4.40 16.36
N ARG A 436 -22.66 -3.29 15.88
CA ARG A 436 -21.22 -3.14 15.64
C ARG A 436 -20.61 -2.21 16.67
N ILE A 437 -19.33 -2.41 16.93
CA ILE A 437 -18.55 -1.60 17.85
C ILE A 437 -17.21 -1.23 17.22
N ARG A 438 -16.85 0.05 17.32
CA ARG A 438 -15.54 0.57 16.93
C ARG A 438 -14.69 0.79 18.16
N LEU A 439 -13.49 0.22 18.17
CA LEU A 439 -12.53 0.31 19.26
C LEU A 439 -11.24 0.96 18.74
N ASN A 440 -10.73 1.94 19.47
CA ASN A 440 -9.44 2.57 19.18
C ASN A 440 -8.42 2.19 20.26
N TYR A 441 -7.21 1.81 19.82
CA TYR A 441 -6.10 1.42 20.68
C TYR A 441 -4.83 2.15 20.30
N ILE A 442 -3.96 2.40 21.28
CA ILE A 442 -2.54 2.63 21.04
C ILE A 442 -1.81 1.31 21.27
N ILE A 443 -1.05 0.86 20.28
CA ILE A 443 -0.37 -0.44 20.30
C ILE A 443 1.03 -0.31 19.73
N PRO A 444 2.07 -0.98 20.31
CA PRO A 444 3.38 -1.03 19.69
C PRO A 444 3.30 -1.74 18.32
N SER A 445 3.93 -1.18 17.28
CA SER A 445 3.86 -1.73 15.91
C SER A 445 4.26 -3.20 15.84
N ARG A 446 5.21 -3.66 16.69
CA ARG A 446 5.56 -5.11 16.76
C ARG A 446 4.41 -5.97 17.26
N GLY A 447 3.42 -5.42 17.97
CA GLY A 447 2.20 -6.12 18.39
C GLY A 447 1.23 -6.36 17.23
N LEU A 448 1.31 -5.58 16.17
CA LEU A 448 0.48 -5.72 14.98
C LEU A 448 1.06 -6.72 13.98
N LEU A 449 2.38 -6.95 14.02
CA LEU A 449 3.02 -7.94 13.17
C LEU A 449 2.37 -9.33 13.37
N GLY A 450 1.81 -9.89 12.27
CA GLY A 450 1.10 -11.17 12.30
C GLY A 450 -0.26 -11.16 13.00
N PHE A 451 -0.84 -10.00 13.30
CA PHE A 451 -2.14 -9.93 13.98
C PHE A 451 -3.33 -10.00 13.02
N ARG A 452 -3.16 -9.58 11.78
CA ARG A 452 -4.26 -9.47 10.81
C ARG A 452 -4.95 -10.82 10.55
N THR A 453 -4.19 -11.88 10.39
CA THR A 453 -4.71 -13.24 10.17
C THR A 453 -5.46 -13.76 11.40
N ASP A 454 -4.91 -13.55 12.60
CA ASP A 454 -5.57 -13.91 13.87
C ASP A 454 -6.89 -13.14 14.03
N PHE A 455 -6.85 -11.82 13.77
CA PHE A 455 -8.02 -10.95 13.85
C PHE A 455 -9.16 -11.37 12.92
N LEU A 456 -8.86 -11.65 11.65
CA LEU A 456 -9.85 -12.14 10.69
C LEU A 456 -10.43 -13.49 11.12
N THR A 457 -9.63 -14.36 11.71
CA THR A 457 -10.11 -15.64 12.25
C THR A 457 -11.05 -15.43 13.45
N ILE A 458 -10.69 -14.56 14.39
CA ILE A 458 -11.50 -14.24 15.58
C ILE A 458 -12.84 -13.61 15.17
N THR A 459 -12.84 -12.76 14.15
CA THR A 459 -14.03 -12.02 13.68
C THR A 459 -14.77 -12.73 12.55
N SER A 460 -14.44 -14.00 12.25
CA SER A 460 -15.04 -14.78 11.15
C SER A 460 -14.99 -14.04 9.79
N GLY A 461 -14.00 -13.18 9.58
CA GLY A 461 -13.81 -12.39 8.37
C GLY A 461 -14.63 -11.11 8.27
N THR A 462 -15.50 -10.80 9.25
CA THR A 462 -16.40 -9.62 9.22
C THR A 462 -15.77 -8.35 9.83
N GLY A 463 -14.64 -8.50 10.56
CA GLY A 463 -13.97 -7.39 11.22
C GLY A 463 -13.12 -6.57 10.27
N LEU A 464 -13.09 -5.25 10.51
CA LEU A 464 -12.21 -4.32 9.82
C LEU A 464 -11.10 -3.88 10.76
N LEU A 465 -9.86 -3.95 10.29
CA LEU A 465 -8.68 -3.59 11.04
C LEU A 465 -7.88 -2.56 10.24
N HIS A 466 -7.56 -1.45 10.89
CA HIS A 466 -6.75 -0.40 10.31
C HIS A 466 -5.80 0.19 11.35
N SER A 467 -4.57 0.44 10.96
CA SER A 467 -3.58 1.08 11.82
C SER A 467 -2.90 2.25 11.13
N THR A 468 -2.50 3.24 11.91
CA THR A 468 -1.72 4.39 11.46
C THR A 468 -0.61 4.68 12.46
N PHE A 469 0.58 5.02 11.95
CA PHE A 469 1.66 5.45 12.82
C PHE A 469 1.23 6.64 13.70
N SER A 470 1.52 6.56 14.99
CA SER A 470 1.22 7.60 15.97
C SER A 470 2.47 8.34 16.42
N HIS A 471 3.36 7.67 17.14
CA HIS A 471 4.57 8.25 17.74
C HIS A 471 5.60 7.16 18.08
N TYR A 472 6.76 7.59 18.51
CA TYR A 472 7.76 6.72 19.13
C TYR A 472 7.70 6.86 20.65
N ASP A 473 7.76 5.73 21.38
CA ASP A 473 7.84 5.70 22.84
C ASP A 473 8.73 4.55 23.31
N ASN A 474 8.99 4.49 24.60
CA ASN A 474 9.88 3.51 25.22
C ASN A 474 9.46 2.08 24.90
N VAL A 475 10.46 1.22 24.67
CA VAL A 475 10.23 -0.19 24.34
C VAL A 475 9.54 -0.89 25.52
N LEU A 476 8.36 -1.45 25.27
CA LEU A 476 7.64 -2.24 26.25
C LEU A 476 8.35 -3.59 26.50
N PRO A 477 8.44 -4.06 27.76
CA PRO A 477 9.09 -5.33 28.08
C PRO A 477 8.29 -6.53 27.56
N GLY A 478 9.01 -7.58 27.17
CA GLY A 478 8.46 -8.87 26.77
C GLY A 478 8.51 -9.15 25.27
N LYS A 479 8.39 -10.44 24.94
CA LYS A 479 8.26 -10.90 23.55
C LYS A 479 6.81 -10.74 23.11
N ILE A 480 6.57 -9.95 22.07
CA ILE A 480 5.25 -9.65 21.54
C ILE A 480 5.18 -10.13 20.08
N GLY A 481 4.04 -10.68 19.66
CA GLY A 481 3.80 -11.02 18.25
C GLY A 481 4.52 -12.27 17.74
N HIS A 482 5.00 -13.16 18.63
CA HIS A 482 5.59 -14.44 18.21
C HIS A 482 4.51 -15.53 18.13
N ARG A 483 4.65 -16.40 17.13
CA ARG A 483 3.82 -17.59 16.99
C ARG A 483 3.97 -18.52 18.21
N GLN A 484 2.87 -19.01 18.71
CA GLN A 484 2.84 -19.90 19.89
C GLN A 484 3.09 -21.37 19.53
N TYR A 485 2.82 -21.76 18.29
CA TYR A 485 2.95 -23.12 17.79
C TYR A 485 4.25 -23.32 17.02
N GLY A 486 4.84 -24.51 17.14
CA GLY A 486 5.98 -24.91 16.35
C GLY A 486 5.60 -25.25 14.91
N VAL A 487 6.58 -25.74 14.15
CA VAL A 487 6.40 -26.15 12.74
C VAL A 487 6.82 -27.60 12.51
N LEU A 488 6.21 -28.20 11.48
CA LEU A 488 6.63 -29.48 10.92
C LEU A 488 7.68 -29.22 9.85
N ILE A 489 8.87 -29.82 9.98
CA ILE A 489 10.04 -29.57 9.12
C ILE A 489 10.38 -30.86 8.38
N SER A 490 10.53 -30.80 7.06
CA SER A 490 10.99 -31.95 6.27
C SER A 490 12.44 -32.32 6.62
N ASN A 491 12.70 -33.61 6.81
CA ASN A 491 14.04 -34.15 7.09
C ASN A 491 14.82 -34.53 5.84
N GLY A 492 14.19 -34.49 4.65
CA GLY A 492 14.81 -34.96 3.41
C GLY A 492 14.30 -34.26 2.16
N GLN A 493 14.88 -34.63 1.02
CA GLN A 493 14.50 -34.12 -0.28
C GLN A 493 13.78 -35.23 -1.09
N GLY A 494 12.67 -34.88 -1.74
CA GLY A 494 11.87 -35.79 -2.56
C GLY A 494 10.44 -35.33 -2.75
N LYS A 495 9.58 -36.25 -3.21
CA LYS A 495 8.14 -35.99 -3.35
C LYS A 495 7.38 -36.52 -2.15
N THR A 496 6.47 -35.73 -1.64
CA THR A 496 5.61 -36.12 -0.51
C THR A 496 4.69 -37.28 -0.88
N VAL A 497 4.49 -38.18 0.07
CA VAL A 497 3.68 -39.39 -0.11
C VAL A 497 2.42 -39.31 0.72
N ALA A 498 1.25 -39.67 0.16
CA ALA A 498 -0.05 -39.58 0.84
C ALA A 498 -0.07 -40.32 2.19
N TYR A 499 0.52 -41.52 2.25
CA TYR A 499 0.64 -42.30 3.47
C TYR A 499 1.38 -41.56 4.60
N ALA A 500 2.51 -40.93 4.27
CA ALA A 500 3.25 -40.12 5.25
C ALA A 500 2.44 -38.89 5.70
N LEU A 501 1.82 -38.18 4.76
CA LEU A 501 1.01 -36.99 5.08
C LEU A 501 -0.19 -37.35 5.96
N TYR A 502 -0.84 -38.48 5.72
CA TYR A 502 -1.95 -38.98 6.53
C TYR A 502 -1.53 -39.16 7.99
N SER A 503 -0.38 -39.79 8.24
CA SER A 503 0.14 -39.96 9.61
C SER A 503 0.61 -38.64 10.26
N LEU A 504 0.89 -37.61 9.48
CA LEU A 504 1.32 -36.31 9.99
C LEU A 504 0.15 -35.37 10.31
N GLN A 505 -1.07 -35.63 9.81
CA GLN A 505 -2.27 -34.83 10.11
C GLN A 505 -2.61 -34.81 11.61
N ASP A 506 -2.36 -35.88 12.34
CA ASP A 506 -2.55 -35.96 13.79
C ASP A 506 -1.61 -35.02 14.56
N ARG A 507 -0.48 -34.65 13.96
CA ARG A 507 0.54 -33.80 14.57
C ARG A 507 0.38 -32.33 14.23
N GLY A 508 -0.39 -32.01 13.19
CA GLY A 508 -0.58 -30.64 12.78
C GLY A 508 -1.27 -30.46 11.42
N ARG A 509 -1.44 -29.21 11.01
CA ARG A 509 -2.07 -28.84 9.74
C ARG A 509 -1.03 -28.62 8.66
N LEU A 510 -1.23 -29.21 7.50
CA LEU A 510 -0.25 -29.22 6.41
C LEU A 510 -0.45 -28.06 5.43
N PHE A 511 0.68 -27.59 4.83
CA PHE A 511 0.71 -26.55 3.79
C PHE A 511 0.81 -27.12 2.37
N LEU A 512 1.11 -28.39 2.25
CA LEU A 512 1.36 -29.03 0.97
C LEU A 512 0.68 -30.40 0.88
N GLY A 513 0.32 -30.76 -0.34
CA GLY A 513 -0.38 -32.01 -0.64
C GLY A 513 0.55 -33.11 -1.12
N HIS A 514 -0.05 -34.24 -1.48
CA HIS A 514 0.65 -35.39 -2.08
C HIS A 514 1.36 -35.01 -3.40
N GLY A 515 2.51 -35.61 -3.64
CA GLY A 515 3.29 -35.44 -4.88
C GLY A 515 4.05 -34.11 -4.97
N THR A 516 4.00 -33.26 -3.93
CA THR A 516 4.75 -31.99 -3.89
C THR A 516 6.23 -32.25 -3.62
N GLU A 517 7.11 -31.61 -4.40
CA GLU A 517 8.54 -31.66 -4.14
C GLU A 517 8.91 -30.86 -2.90
N VAL A 518 9.73 -31.44 -2.04
CA VAL A 518 10.22 -30.84 -0.80
C VAL A 518 11.72 -31.05 -0.65
N TYR A 519 12.35 -30.24 0.17
CA TYR A 519 13.76 -30.38 0.55
C TYR A 519 13.95 -30.35 2.07
N GLN A 520 15.11 -30.76 2.54
CA GLN A 520 15.47 -30.75 3.95
C GLN A 520 15.45 -29.32 4.51
N GLY A 521 14.78 -29.14 5.65
CA GLY A 521 14.63 -27.82 6.29
C GLY A 521 13.43 -27.00 5.79
N GLN A 522 12.70 -27.48 4.77
CA GLN A 522 11.45 -26.87 4.34
C GLN A 522 10.35 -27.09 5.40
N ILE A 523 9.59 -26.05 5.70
CA ILE A 523 8.43 -26.10 6.61
C ILE A 523 7.24 -26.61 5.81
N ILE A 524 6.62 -27.67 6.27
CA ILE A 524 5.55 -28.38 5.58
C ILE A 524 4.19 -28.27 6.28
N GLY A 525 4.16 -27.68 7.50
CA GLY A 525 2.93 -27.52 8.26
C GLY A 525 3.14 -26.86 9.61
N ILE A 526 2.02 -26.57 10.30
CA ILE A 526 1.98 -26.10 11.68
C ILE A 526 1.96 -27.31 12.60
N HIS A 527 2.76 -27.31 13.66
CA HIS A 527 2.74 -28.34 14.69
C HIS A 527 1.69 -27.97 15.76
N ASN A 528 0.97 -28.94 16.30
CA ASN A 528 -0.03 -28.72 17.36
C ASN A 528 0.59 -28.36 18.73
N ARG A 529 1.93 -28.45 18.87
CA ARG A 529 2.67 -28.10 20.08
C ARG A 529 3.59 -26.89 19.81
N SER A 530 4.11 -26.31 20.88
CA SER A 530 4.97 -25.12 20.80
C SER A 530 6.38 -25.36 20.25
N ASN A 531 6.84 -26.64 20.18
CA ASN A 531 8.15 -26.99 19.69
C ASN A 531 8.12 -27.40 18.22
N ASP A 532 9.19 -27.11 17.50
CA ASP A 532 9.40 -27.59 16.13
C ASP A 532 9.62 -29.11 16.09
N LEU A 533 9.12 -29.74 15.04
CA LEU A 533 9.24 -31.18 14.84
C LEU A 533 9.76 -31.50 13.46
N THR A 534 10.93 -32.14 13.39
CA THR A 534 11.48 -32.66 12.13
C THR A 534 10.81 -34.00 11.81
N VAL A 535 10.21 -34.10 10.62
CA VAL A 535 9.37 -35.23 10.20
C VAL A 535 9.78 -35.74 8.84
N ASN A 536 9.48 -37.02 8.57
CA ASN A 536 9.69 -37.63 7.28
C ASN A 536 8.36 -37.70 6.51
N CYS A 537 8.19 -36.85 5.51
CA CYS A 537 7.03 -36.80 4.63
C CYS A 537 7.19 -37.64 3.34
N LEU A 538 8.28 -38.38 3.23
CA LEU A 538 8.68 -39.13 2.01
C LEU A 538 8.46 -40.66 2.15
N ILE A 539 8.05 -41.11 3.35
CA ILE A 539 7.89 -42.55 3.61
C ILE A 539 6.72 -43.13 2.83
N SER A 540 6.98 -44.10 1.98
CA SER A 540 5.95 -44.90 1.34
C SER A 540 5.51 -46.05 2.25
N LYS A 541 4.27 -46.52 2.09
CA LYS A 541 3.77 -47.72 2.74
C LYS A 541 4.63 -48.89 2.30
N LYS A 542 5.28 -49.61 3.23
CA LYS A 542 6.00 -50.82 2.90
C LYS A 542 4.97 -51.91 2.54
N LEU A 543 5.01 -52.41 1.35
CA LEU A 543 4.24 -53.58 0.93
C LEU A 543 4.82 -54.82 1.65
N THR A 544 4.05 -55.39 2.54
CA THR A 544 4.37 -56.66 3.17
C THR A 544 3.41 -57.72 2.64
N ASN A 545 3.93 -58.91 2.34
CA ASN A 545 3.19 -60.05 1.73
C ASN A 545 2.06 -60.62 2.63
N ILE A 546 1.77 -60.00 3.79
CA ILE A 546 0.84 -60.52 4.83
C ILE A 546 -0.48 -59.77 4.85
N ARG A 547 -0.67 -58.69 4.06
CA ARG A 547 -1.91 -57.92 4.06
C ARG A 547 -2.83 -58.41 2.95
N ALA A 548 -4.05 -58.85 3.34
CA ALA A 548 -5.14 -59.16 2.42
C ALA A 548 -5.48 -57.92 1.58
N SER A 549 -5.66 -58.08 0.28
CA SER A 549 -5.92 -57.06 -0.74
C SER A 549 -7.27 -56.32 -0.57
N GLY A 550 -8.00 -56.49 0.54
CA GLY A 550 -9.30 -55.90 0.81
C GLY A 550 -9.37 -54.87 1.92
N THR A 551 -8.26 -54.52 2.58
CA THR A 551 -8.25 -53.59 3.73
C THR A 551 -7.45 -52.31 3.49
N ASP A 552 -7.38 -51.82 2.26
CA ASP A 552 -6.89 -50.45 2.01
C ASP A 552 -8.01 -49.45 2.35
N GLU A 553 -8.01 -48.93 3.58
CA GLU A 553 -8.81 -47.78 3.93
C GLU A 553 -8.37 -46.62 3.04
N ASP A 554 -9.33 -45.93 2.44
CA ASP A 554 -9.10 -44.71 1.68
C ASP A 554 -8.41 -43.67 2.56
N THR A 555 -7.22 -43.23 2.16
CA THR A 555 -6.47 -42.21 2.89
C THR A 555 -7.09 -40.84 2.60
N HIS A 556 -8.00 -40.39 3.46
CA HIS A 556 -8.56 -39.05 3.38
C HIS A 556 -7.57 -38.01 3.93
N LEU A 557 -7.04 -37.18 3.03
CA LEU A 557 -6.22 -36.03 3.43
C LEU A 557 -7.09 -34.83 3.70
N ILE A 558 -6.88 -34.19 4.84
CA ILE A 558 -7.51 -32.90 5.20
C ILE A 558 -7.01 -31.84 4.21
N PRO A 559 -7.89 -30.91 3.74
CA PRO A 559 -7.48 -29.82 2.86
C PRO A 559 -6.30 -29.03 3.41
N ILE A 560 -5.33 -28.77 2.55
CA ILE A 560 -4.11 -28.04 2.89
C ILE A 560 -4.40 -26.55 3.10
N ILE A 561 -3.60 -25.89 3.95
CA ILE A 561 -3.60 -24.43 4.08
C ILE A 561 -2.70 -23.88 2.97
N LYS A 562 -3.29 -23.18 2.00
CA LYS A 562 -2.54 -22.40 1.01
C LYS A 562 -2.32 -21.00 1.57
N MET A 563 -1.08 -20.61 1.77
CA MET A 563 -0.73 -19.27 2.28
C MET A 563 -0.50 -18.30 1.12
N SER A 564 -1.05 -17.09 1.25
CA SER A 564 -0.63 -15.95 0.44
C SER A 564 0.77 -15.50 0.88
N LEU A 565 1.38 -14.58 0.12
CA LEU A 565 2.67 -13.99 0.49
C LEU A 565 2.60 -13.31 1.86
N GLU A 566 1.57 -12.50 2.09
CA GLU A 566 1.34 -11.79 3.34
C GLU A 566 1.21 -12.78 4.52
N GLN A 567 0.37 -13.79 4.37
CA GLN A 567 0.19 -14.83 5.38
C GLN A 567 1.50 -15.57 5.68
N ALA A 568 2.31 -15.81 4.66
CA ALA A 568 3.62 -16.44 4.83
C ALA A 568 4.58 -15.55 5.61
N LEU A 569 4.63 -14.24 5.32
CA LEU A 569 5.45 -13.27 6.02
C LEU A 569 5.03 -13.08 7.48
N GLU A 570 3.72 -13.04 7.73
CA GLU A 570 3.15 -12.96 9.08
C GLU A 570 3.43 -14.23 9.90
N PHE A 571 3.45 -15.40 9.24
CA PHE A 571 3.56 -16.71 9.89
C PHE A 571 4.96 -17.01 10.41
N ILE A 572 6.02 -16.62 9.69
CA ILE A 572 7.39 -17.01 10.00
C ILE A 572 7.93 -16.39 11.30
N ASN A 573 8.81 -17.11 12.00
CA ASN A 573 9.60 -16.62 13.13
C ASN A 573 10.99 -16.13 12.68
N ASP A 574 11.78 -15.60 13.62
CA ASP A 574 13.10 -14.98 13.34
C ASP A 574 14.15 -15.94 12.76
N ASP A 575 14.01 -17.24 12.99
CA ASP A 575 14.87 -18.31 12.48
C ASP A 575 14.35 -18.94 11.19
N GLU A 576 13.33 -18.35 10.59
CA GLU A 576 12.65 -18.82 9.38
C GLU A 576 12.73 -17.79 8.26
N LEU A 577 12.61 -18.25 7.02
CA LEU A 577 12.61 -17.45 5.82
C LEU A 577 11.46 -17.86 4.90
N VAL A 578 10.94 -16.90 4.15
CA VAL A 578 10.04 -17.16 3.02
C VAL A 578 10.88 -17.18 1.76
N GLU A 579 10.88 -18.30 1.06
CA GLU A 579 11.41 -18.44 -0.28
C GLU A 579 10.33 -18.03 -1.28
N VAL A 580 10.57 -16.94 -1.99
CA VAL A 580 9.65 -16.37 -2.98
C VAL A 580 10.22 -16.60 -4.37
N THR A 581 9.46 -17.30 -5.20
CA THR A 581 9.81 -17.59 -6.59
C THR A 581 8.62 -17.24 -7.49
N PRO A 582 8.80 -17.10 -8.81
CA PRO A 582 7.70 -16.77 -9.72
C PRO A 582 6.47 -17.68 -9.61
N LYS A 583 6.68 -18.97 -9.30
CA LYS A 583 5.63 -19.99 -9.27
C LYS A 583 5.23 -20.43 -7.87
N SER A 584 6.10 -20.25 -6.87
CA SER A 584 5.93 -20.86 -5.55
C SER A 584 6.31 -19.93 -4.42
N ILE A 585 5.60 -20.06 -3.30
CA ILE A 585 5.95 -19.47 -2.01
C ILE A 585 6.19 -20.65 -1.07
N ARG A 586 7.41 -20.76 -0.53
CA ARG A 586 7.80 -21.85 0.36
C ARG A 586 8.35 -21.28 1.66
N LEU A 587 8.03 -21.92 2.77
CA LEU A 587 8.57 -21.58 4.08
C LEU A 587 9.74 -22.52 4.39
N ARG A 588 10.82 -21.98 4.95
CA ARG A 588 11.96 -22.80 5.34
C ARG A 588 12.65 -22.28 6.60
N LYS A 589 13.38 -23.15 7.28
CA LYS A 589 14.31 -22.72 8.31
C LYS A 589 15.50 -21.99 7.67
N ARG A 590 16.06 -21.01 8.40
CA ARG A 590 17.30 -20.33 7.98
C ARG A 590 18.45 -21.34 7.82
N TYR A 591 18.59 -22.25 8.79
CA TYR A 591 19.53 -23.36 8.75
C TYR A 591 18.79 -24.63 8.36
N LEU A 592 19.18 -25.23 7.22
CA LEU A 592 18.42 -26.34 6.63
C LEU A 592 18.62 -27.65 7.40
N THR A 593 19.82 -27.93 7.89
CA THR A 593 20.12 -29.16 8.61
C THR A 593 19.82 -29.03 10.10
N GLU A 594 19.40 -30.13 10.73
CA GLU A 594 19.13 -30.15 12.17
C GLU A 594 20.40 -29.85 13.01
N THR A 595 21.56 -30.29 12.51
CA THR A 595 22.85 -30.06 13.16
C THR A 595 23.20 -28.56 13.20
N GLU A 596 23.00 -27.84 12.10
CA GLU A 596 23.20 -26.39 12.03
C GLU A 596 22.25 -25.65 12.97
N ARG A 597 20.95 -26.02 12.98
CA ARG A 597 19.98 -25.42 13.89
C ARG A 597 20.37 -25.61 15.37
N LYS A 598 20.83 -26.82 15.74
CA LYS A 598 21.30 -27.09 17.11
C LYS A 598 22.55 -26.29 17.48
N ARG A 599 23.47 -26.05 16.50
CA ARG A 599 24.65 -25.21 16.73
C ARG A 599 24.30 -23.72 16.88
N ALA A 600 23.37 -23.23 16.09
CA ALA A 600 22.92 -21.83 16.16
C ALA A 600 22.13 -21.48 17.43
N ASN A 601 21.53 -22.47 18.10
CA ASN A 601 20.79 -22.31 19.35
C ASN A 601 21.66 -22.51 20.62
N ARG A 602 22.93 -22.85 20.46
CA ARG A 602 23.95 -22.89 21.54
C ARG A 602 24.67 -21.56 21.68
#